data_f0dcd7efd54dcab250aa54259124989e
#
_entry.id   f0dcd7efd54dcab250aa54259124989e
#
_cell.length_a   1.000
_cell.length_b   1.000
_cell.length_c   1.000
_cell.angle_alpha   90.00
_cell.angle_beta   90.00
_cell.angle_gamma   90.00
#
_symmetry.space_group_name_H-M   'P 1'
#
loop_
_entity.id
_entity.type
_entity.pdbx_description
1 polymer ?
#
loop_
_entity_poly.entity_id
_entity_poly.type
_entity_poly.pdbx_seq_one_letter_code
_entity_poly.pdbx_strand_id
1 'polypeptide(L)'
;MLATPFAEGAAFLKTDPTLERADVQLHFVISIVDDHARKLHLGHGFSCHICVLRPKSRGSVGLTSGDPMAPPRIDPQFLSDPEDLTTLIRGVRKTRQIMQTPPLQGYIHKELFIEGEPDDAALEQHIRARSDTIYHPVGTCRMGQDEMAVVDPELKVRGMEGLRVVDASVMPRLIGGNTNAPTIMIAEKAADMILGKEPLAAEEPETVAA
;
A
#
# COMPACT_ATOMS: atom_id res chain seq x y z
N MET A 1 25.50 5.49 13.19
CA MET A 1 24.31 5.37 14.01
C MET A 1 23.00 5.33 13.19
N LEU A 2 23.06 5.26 11.90
CA LEU A 2 21.89 5.04 11.03
C LEU A 2 22.04 3.69 10.30
N ALA A 3 22.16 2.62 11.08
CA ALA A 3 22.29 1.25 10.59
C ALA A 3 20.94 0.52 10.56
N THR A 4 19.84 1.27 10.40
CA THR A 4 18.49 0.74 10.44
C THR A 4 17.76 1.10 9.14
N PRO A 5 16.96 0.19 8.54
CA PRO A 5 16.04 0.51 7.47
C PRO A 5 14.81 1.31 7.95
N PHE A 6 14.76 1.70 9.22
CA PHE A 6 13.68 2.42 9.90
C PHE A 6 12.44 1.56 10.18
N ALA A 7 11.94 0.81 9.23
CA ALA A 7 10.92 -0.22 9.42
C ALA A 7 11.61 -1.58 9.67
N GLU A 8 11.86 -1.90 10.92
CA GLU A 8 12.65 -3.07 11.34
C GLU A 8 11.87 -4.39 11.31
N GLY A 9 10.55 -4.32 11.33
CA GLY A 9 9.70 -5.50 11.31
C GLY A 9 8.47 -5.29 10.45
N ALA A 10 7.99 -6.37 9.85
CA ALA A 10 6.75 -6.39 9.10
C ALA A 10 5.99 -7.68 9.36
N ALA A 11 4.68 -7.65 9.19
CA ALA A 11 3.85 -8.84 9.21
C ALA A 11 2.74 -8.74 8.17
N PHE A 12 2.44 -9.86 7.51
CA PHE A 12 1.28 -10.01 6.65
C PHE A 12 0.27 -10.89 7.37
N LEU A 13 -0.89 -10.34 7.66
CA LEU A 13 -1.87 -10.98 8.53
C LEU A 13 -3.22 -11.09 7.83
N LYS A 14 -3.96 -12.13 8.19
CA LYS A 14 -5.39 -12.26 7.89
C LYS A 14 -6.17 -11.63 9.04
N THR A 15 -7.03 -10.66 8.75
CA THR A 15 -7.95 -10.11 9.76
C THR A 15 -9.09 -11.06 10.08
N ASP A 16 -9.41 -11.96 9.15
CA ASP A 16 -10.37 -13.05 9.30
C ASP A 16 -9.68 -14.37 8.92
N PRO A 17 -9.78 -15.43 9.75
CA PRO A 17 -9.14 -16.71 9.49
C PRO A 17 -9.65 -17.43 8.23
N THR A 18 -10.85 -17.09 7.75
CA THR A 18 -11.46 -17.68 6.54
C THR A 18 -10.85 -17.15 5.24
N LEU A 19 -10.09 -16.06 5.28
CA LEU A 19 -9.44 -15.51 4.11
C LEU A 19 -8.35 -16.48 3.60
N GLU A 20 -8.23 -16.61 2.29
CA GLU A 20 -7.17 -17.44 1.67
C GLU A 20 -5.77 -16.85 1.90
N ARG A 21 -5.66 -15.52 1.91
CA ARG A 21 -4.39 -14.78 2.00
C ARG A 21 -4.49 -13.57 2.91
N ALA A 22 -3.35 -13.07 3.36
CA ALA A 22 -3.27 -11.87 4.18
C ALA A 22 -3.96 -10.68 3.49
N ASP A 23 -4.69 -9.88 4.25
CA ASP A 23 -5.43 -8.71 3.79
C ASP A 23 -4.91 -7.40 4.40
N VAL A 24 -4.05 -7.49 5.42
CA VAL A 24 -3.36 -6.35 6.02
C VAL A 24 -1.86 -6.60 6.15
N GLN A 25 -1.08 -5.52 6.09
CA GLN A 25 0.35 -5.53 6.39
C GLN A 25 0.62 -4.58 7.56
N LEU A 26 1.48 -5.00 8.47
CA LEU A 26 2.03 -4.20 9.56
C LEU A 26 3.45 -3.76 9.21
N HIS A 27 3.78 -2.52 9.56
CA HIS A 27 5.13 -1.96 9.49
C HIS A 27 5.53 -1.48 10.88
N PHE A 28 6.46 -2.17 11.50
CA PHE A 28 7.01 -1.80 12.81
C PHE A 28 8.17 -0.83 12.62
N VAL A 29 7.99 0.40 13.10
CA VAL A 29 8.88 1.53 12.90
C VAL A 29 9.46 1.97 14.25
N ILE A 30 10.77 2.14 14.33
CA ILE A 30 11.52 2.44 15.56
C ILE A 30 11.40 3.89 16.05
N SER A 31 10.39 4.62 15.61
CA SER A 31 10.13 6.00 15.98
C SER A 31 8.64 6.26 16.14
N ILE A 32 8.28 7.31 16.88
CA ILE A 32 6.91 7.82 16.88
C ILE A 32 6.73 8.62 15.59
N VAL A 33 5.92 8.08 14.66
CA VAL A 33 5.60 8.74 13.41
C VAL A 33 4.14 9.20 13.45
N ASP A 34 3.93 10.50 13.37
CA ASP A 34 2.61 11.14 13.34
C ASP A 34 2.60 12.18 12.21
N ASP A 35 1.53 12.19 11.41
CA ASP A 35 1.31 13.14 10.32
C ASP A 35 2.55 13.25 9.39
N HIS A 36 3.03 12.12 8.85
CA HIS A 36 4.24 12.05 8.00
C HIS A 36 5.48 12.68 8.64
N ALA A 37 5.66 12.51 9.96
CA ALA A 37 6.71 13.13 10.77
C ALA A 37 6.65 14.67 10.83
N ARG A 38 5.54 15.29 10.46
CA ARG A 38 5.32 16.74 10.63
C ARG A 38 5.05 17.12 12.07
N LYS A 39 4.51 16.18 12.87
CA LYS A 39 4.28 16.35 14.30
C LYS A 39 5.35 15.61 15.08
N LEU A 40 6.09 16.35 15.89
CA LEU A 40 7.14 15.78 16.72
C LEU A 40 6.60 15.41 18.09
N HIS A 41 6.92 14.21 18.53
CA HIS A 41 6.68 13.73 19.88
C HIS A 41 8.02 13.59 20.60
N LEU A 42 8.18 14.29 21.74
CA LEU A 42 9.38 14.19 22.54
C LEU A 42 9.33 12.91 23.38
N GLY A 43 10.42 12.16 23.35
CA GLY A 43 10.57 10.90 24.12
C GLY A 43 10.94 9.71 23.25
N HIS A 44 10.94 8.54 23.91
CA HIS A 44 11.19 7.27 23.23
C HIS A 44 9.85 6.62 22.88
N GLY A 45 9.78 6.04 21.68
CA GLY A 45 8.61 5.31 21.25
C GLY A 45 8.80 4.67 19.89
N PHE A 46 7.80 3.90 19.49
CA PHE A 46 7.74 3.24 18.20
C PHE A 46 6.32 3.34 17.64
N SER A 47 6.18 3.08 16.35
CA SER A 47 4.90 3.02 15.68
C SER A 47 4.71 1.67 15.00
N CYS A 48 3.50 1.14 15.02
CA CYS A 48 3.11 0.02 14.20
C CYS A 48 2.03 0.50 13.22
N HIS A 49 2.45 0.80 12.00
CA HIS A 49 1.53 1.21 10.94
C HIS A 49 0.86 -0.01 10.33
N ILE A 50 -0.40 0.15 9.97
CA ILE A 50 -1.18 -0.90 9.33
C ILE A 50 -1.80 -0.39 8.04
N CYS A 51 -1.76 -1.20 6.98
CA CYS A 51 -2.42 -0.89 5.73
C CYS A 51 -3.24 -2.05 5.19
N VAL A 52 -4.30 -1.72 4.44
CA VAL A 52 -5.06 -2.67 3.63
C VAL A 52 -4.26 -3.03 2.40
N LEU A 53 -4.04 -4.33 2.16
CA LEU A 53 -3.20 -4.79 1.05
C LEU A 53 -3.85 -4.66 -0.32
N ARG A 54 -5.16 -4.80 -0.41
CA ARG A 54 -5.91 -4.75 -1.67
C ARG A 54 -7.17 -3.90 -1.52
N PRO A 55 -7.00 -2.57 -1.32
CA PRO A 55 -8.15 -1.68 -1.11
C PRO A 55 -9.08 -1.69 -2.32
N LYS A 56 -10.39 -1.55 -2.07
CA LYS A 56 -11.44 -1.40 -3.08
C LYS A 56 -11.69 0.05 -3.45
N SER A 57 -11.40 0.98 -2.54
CA SER A 57 -11.49 2.43 -2.79
C SER A 57 -10.70 2.82 -4.04
N ARG A 58 -11.27 3.73 -4.84
CA ARG A 58 -10.65 4.23 -6.07
C ARG A 58 -10.70 5.74 -6.09
N GLY A 59 -9.56 6.34 -6.38
CA GLY A 59 -9.41 7.76 -6.58
C GLY A 59 -9.21 8.16 -8.04
N SER A 60 -8.83 9.40 -8.24
CA SER A 60 -8.56 9.95 -9.57
C SER A 60 -7.42 10.95 -9.56
N VAL A 61 -6.71 11.00 -10.68
CA VAL A 61 -5.77 12.06 -11.01
C VAL A 61 -6.29 12.76 -12.27
N GLY A 62 -6.35 14.08 -12.26
CA GLY A 62 -6.88 14.85 -13.37
C GLY A 62 -6.20 16.22 -13.53
N LEU A 63 -6.45 16.89 -14.62
CA LEU A 63 -5.96 18.24 -14.86
C LEU A 63 -6.82 19.26 -14.09
N THR A 64 -6.18 20.31 -13.60
CA THR A 64 -6.84 21.48 -13.00
C THR A 64 -7.11 22.57 -14.01
N SER A 65 -6.32 22.64 -15.09
CA SER A 65 -6.45 23.61 -16.19
C SER A 65 -5.73 23.11 -17.44
N GLY A 66 -5.74 23.91 -18.51
CA GLY A 66 -4.94 23.67 -19.71
C GLY A 66 -3.48 24.11 -19.61
N ASP A 67 -3.07 24.72 -18.50
CA ASP A 67 -1.68 25.10 -18.26
C ASP A 67 -0.88 23.85 -17.83
N PRO A 68 0.15 23.45 -18.63
CA PRO A 68 0.95 22.26 -18.29
C PRO A 68 1.79 22.41 -17.01
N MET A 69 1.96 23.64 -16.52
CA MET A 69 2.67 23.92 -15.27
C MET A 69 1.76 23.92 -14.04
N ALA A 70 0.45 23.88 -14.23
CA ALA A 70 -0.50 23.81 -13.12
C ALA A 70 -0.43 22.42 -12.43
N PRO A 71 -0.43 22.38 -11.07
CA PRO A 71 -0.45 21.11 -10.35
C PRO A 71 -1.68 20.27 -10.74
N PRO A 72 -1.55 18.93 -10.87
CA PRO A 72 -2.69 18.07 -11.12
C PRO A 72 -3.63 18.05 -9.91
N ARG A 73 -4.91 17.76 -10.16
CA ARG A 73 -5.85 17.39 -9.11
C ARG A 73 -5.62 15.93 -8.75
N ILE A 74 -5.26 15.68 -7.51
CA ILE A 74 -5.05 14.32 -6.98
C ILE A 74 -6.07 14.09 -5.88
N ASP A 75 -6.94 13.12 -6.08
CA ASP A 75 -7.99 12.74 -5.14
C ASP A 75 -7.95 11.21 -4.93
N PRO A 76 -7.28 10.72 -3.87
CA PRO A 76 -7.14 9.29 -3.63
C PRO A 76 -8.44 8.61 -3.19
N GLN A 77 -9.40 9.35 -2.63
CA GLN A 77 -10.66 8.84 -2.08
C GLN A 77 -10.45 7.68 -1.09
N PHE A 78 -9.49 7.81 -0.19
CA PHE A 78 -9.23 6.79 0.82
C PHE A 78 -10.49 6.49 1.63
N LEU A 79 -10.71 5.19 1.92
CA LEU A 79 -11.86 4.71 2.71
C LEU A 79 -13.24 5.07 2.11
N SER A 80 -13.32 5.28 0.80
CA SER A 80 -14.60 5.47 0.11
C SER A 80 -15.39 4.16 0.00
N ASP A 81 -14.71 3.02 -0.02
CA ASP A 81 -15.35 1.70 0.10
C ASP A 81 -15.41 1.28 1.58
N PRO A 82 -16.61 0.95 2.10
CA PRO A 82 -16.79 0.57 3.52
C PRO A 82 -15.99 -0.66 3.94
N GLU A 83 -15.66 -1.57 3.02
CA GLU A 83 -14.91 -2.77 3.34
C GLU A 83 -13.47 -2.46 3.70
N ASP A 84 -12.87 -1.43 3.10
CA ASP A 84 -11.52 -0.98 3.44
C ASP A 84 -11.47 -0.49 4.90
N LEU A 85 -12.47 0.26 5.33
CA LEU A 85 -12.60 0.71 6.72
C LEU A 85 -12.79 -0.48 7.67
N THR A 86 -13.70 -1.40 7.34
CA THR A 86 -13.95 -2.61 8.15
C THR A 86 -12.69 -3.43 8.32
N THR A 87 -11.92 -3.61 7.23
CA THR A 87 -10.63 -4.31 7.25
C THR A 87 -9.63 -3.60 8.14
N LEU A 88 -9.53 -2.27 8.08
CA LEU A 88 -8.65 -1.50 8.97
C LEU A 88 -9.07 -1.61 10.43
N ILE A 89 -10.35 -1.52 10.76
CA ILE A 89 -10.83 -1.70 12.15
C ILE A 89 -10.39 -3.05 12.70
N ARG A 90 -10.63 -4.14 11.96
CA ARG A 90 -10.17 -5.48 12.34
C ARG A 90 -8.64 -5.54 12.49
N GLY A 91 -7.94 -4.92 11.57
CA GLY A 91 -6.48 -4.84 11.59
C GLY A 91 -5.94 -4.09 12.79
N VAL A 92 -6.51 -2.93 13.16
CA VAL A 92 -6.13 -2.18 14.37
C VAL A 92 -6.35 -3.04 15.62
N ARG A 93 -7.47 -3.72 15.73
CA ARG A 93 -7.74 -4.65 16.86
C ARG A 93 -6.69 -5.75 16.94
N LYS A 94 -6.34 -6.35 15.80
CA LYS A 94 -5.31 -7.41 15.74
C LYS A 94 -3.92 -6.88 16.08
N THR A 95 -3.58 -5.69 15.62
CA THR A 95 -2.32 -5.03 15.97
C THR A 95 -2.23 -4.77 17.47
N ARG A 96 -3.29 -4.24 18.08
CA ARG A 96 -3.34 -4.01 19.53
C ARG A 96 -3.20 -5.32 20.32
N GLN A 97 -3.84 -6.41 19.89
CA GLN A 97 -3.64 -7.74 20.48
C GLN A 97 -2.16 -8.17 20.44
N ILE A 98 -1.47 -7.95 19.32
CA ILE A 98 -0.04 -8.26 19.20
C ILE A 98 0.78 -7.41 20.16
N MET A 99 0.51 -6.11 20.24
CA MET A 99 1.22 -5.20 21.14
C MET A 99 1.01 -5.53 22.62
N GLN A 100 -0.09 -6.16 22.98
CA GLN A 100 -0.41 -6.59 24.35
C GLN A 100 0.21 -7.94 24.73
N THR A 101 0.98 -8.58 23.84
CA THR A 101 1.64 -9.86 24.16
C THR A 101 2.79 -9.68 25.16
N PRO A 102 3.07 -10.67 26.02
CA PRO A 102 4.09 -10.55 27.06
C PRO A 102 5.48 -10.10 26.57
N PRO A 103 5.98 -10.55 25.41
CA PRO A 103 7.29 -10.08 24.92
C PRO A 103 7.36 -8.58 24.64
N LEU A 104 6.24 -7.94 24.30
CA LEU A 104 6.19 -6.51 23.92
C LEU A 104 5.76 -5.61 25.07
N GLN A 105 4.97 -6.13 26.03
CA GLN A 105 4.45 -5.34 27.16
C GLN A 105 5.54 -4.65 27.97
N GLY A 106 6.71 -5.27 28.14
CA GLY A 106 7.83 -4.69 28.87
C GLY A 106 8.42 -3.41 28.24
N TYR A 107 8.10 -3.15 26.96
CA TYR A 107 8.59 -1.99 26.21
C TYR A 107 7.52 -0.92 26.02
N ILE A 108 6.25 -1.19 26.38
CA ILE A 108 5.12 -0.28 26.15
C ILE A 108 4.67 0.32 27.47
N HIS A 109 4.85 1.63 27.61
CA HIS A 109 4.34 2.38 28.77
C HIS A 109 2.88 2.80 28.56
N LYS A 110 2.57 3.34 27.38
CA LYS A 110 1.21 3.77 26.99
C LYS A 110 1.03 3.77 25.48
N GLU A 111 -0.20 3.60 25.04
CA GLU A 111 -0.64 3.91 23.68
C GLU A 111 -0.92 5.42 23.58
N LEU A 112 -0.52 6.07 22.46
CA LEU A 112 -0.58 7.52 22.38
C LEU A 112 -1.95 8.07 21.93
N PHE A 113 -2.67 7.33 21.10
CA PHE A 113 -3.83 7.91 20.38
C PHE A 113 -5.15 7.19 20.60
N ILE A 114 -5.12 6.04 21.23
CA ILE A 114 -6.29 5.24 21.53
C ILE A 114 -6.26 4.92 23.03
N GLU A 115 -7.33 5.26 23.74
CA GLU A 115 -7.45 4.98 25.16
C GLU A 115 -8.41 3.81 25.41
N GLY A 116 -8.06 2.97 26.38
CA GLY A 116 -8.90 1.86 26.84
C GLY A 116 -9.25 0.85 25.72
N GLU A 117 -10.48 0.37 25.74
CA GLU A 117 -11.02 -0.58 24.76
C GLU A 117 -12.08 0.15 23.89
N PRO A 118 -11.69 0.73 22.74
CA PRO A 118 -12.59 1.49 21.89
C PRO A 118 -13.59 0.56 21.18
N ASP A 119 -14.80 1.05 21.01
CA ASP A 119 -15.79 0.46 20.11
C ASP A 119 -15.45 0.74 18.62
N ASP A 120 -16.23 0.19 17.70
CA ASP A 120 -15.99 0.36 16.26
C ASP A 120 -16.16 1.82 15.83
N ALA A 121 -17.07 2.59 16.44
CA ALA A 121 -17.27 3.99 16.10
C ALA A 121 -16.08 4.86 16.50
N ALA A 122 -15.49 4.62 17.67
CA ALA A 122 -14.27 5.30 18.12
C ALA A 122 -13.07 4.93 17.22
N LEU A 123 -12.93 3.65 16.82
CA LEU A 123 -11.91 3.23 15.88
C LEU A 123 -12.10 3.83 14.50
N GLU A 124 -13.32 3.90 13.98
CA GLU A 124 -13.63 4.57 12.71
C GLU A 124 -13.19 6.04 12.76
N GLN A 125 -13.57 6.76 13.81
CA GLN A 125 -13.17 8.16 13.98
C GLN A 125 -11.65 8.32 14.00
N HIS A 126 -10.95 7.46 14.74
CA HIS A 126 -9.49 7.44 14.80
C HIS A 126 -8.87 7.17 13.43
N ILE A 127 -9.35 6.16 12.71
CA ILE A 127 -8.86 5.76 11.39
C ILE A 127 -9.06 6.91 10.41
N ARG A 128 -10.26 7.48 10.32
CA ARG A 128 -10.54 8.60 9.39
C ARG A 128 -9.71 9.85 9.68
N ALA A 129 -9.39 10.09 10.95
CA ALA A 129 -8.57 11.24 11.35
C ALA A 129 -7.07 11.07 11.08
N ARG A 130 -6.57 9.83 10.90
CA ARG A 130 -5.13 9.53 10.88
C ARG A 130 -4.67 8.67 9.71
N SER A 131 -5.59 8.11 8.90
CA SER A 131 -5.20 7.32 7.74
C SER A 131 -4.66 8.21 6.63
N ASP A 132 -3.59 7.74 6.02
CA ASP A 132 -2.97 8.38 4.87
C ASP A 132 -2.32 7.32 3.97
N THR A 133 -1.65 7.76 2.92
CA THR A 133 -0.96 6.87 1.98
C THR A 133 0.19 6.12 2.66
N ILE A 134 0.42 4.88 2.23
CA ILE A 134 1.65 4.11 2.49
C ILE A 134 2.63 4.20 1.30
N TYR A 135 2.46 5.22 0.43
CA TYR A 135 3.35 5.57 -0.67
C TYR A 135 3.45 4.54 -1.80
N HIS A 136 2.39 3.80 -2.05
CA HIS A 136 2.31 2.79 -3.12
C HIS A 136 1.15 3.05 -4.10
N PRO A 137 1.02 4.26 -4.72
CA PRO A 137 -0.03 4.52 -5.69
C PRO A 137 0.22 3.75 -6.99
N VAL A 138 -0.87 3.24 -7.59
CA VAL A 138 -0.85 2.52 -8.86
C VAL A 138 -2.13 2.82 -9.67
N GLY A 139 -2.17 2.42 -10.93
CA GLY A 139 -3.42 2.30 -11.70
C GLY A 139 -3.85 3.53 -12.49
N THR A 140 -3.16 4.66 -12.42
CA THR A 140 -3.53 5.88 -13.18
C THR A 140 -3.34 5.75 -14.69
N CYS A 141 -2.47 4.82 -15.15
CA CYS A 141 -2.30 4.42 -16.54
C CYS A 141 -2.51 2.91 -16.70
N ARG A 142 -3.53 2.36 -16.05
CA ARG A 142 -3.71 0.91 -15.95
C ARG A 142 -3.69 0.17 -17.27
N MET A 143 -3.04 -0.97 -17.31
CA MET A 143 -3.11 -1.88 -18.44
C MET A 143 -4.44 -2.64 -18.47
N GLY A 144 -4.88 -3.04 -19.65
CA GLY A 144 -6.09 -3.84 -19.81
C GLY A 144 -6.53 -3.98 -21.25
N GLN A 145 -7.64 -4.71 -21.43
CA GLN A 145 -8.24 -4.93 -22.75
C GLN A 145 -9.57 -4.17 -22.93
N ASP A 146 -10.10 -3.61 -21.85
CA ASP A 146 -11.33 -2.82 -21.87
C ASP A 146 -11.08 -1.37 -22.34
N GLU A 147 -12.16 -0.67 -22.67
CA GLU A 147 -12.12 0.70 -23.21
C GLU A 147 -11.49 1.74 -22.28
N MET A 148 -11.51 1.48 -20.96
CA MET A 148 -10.95 2.38 -19.96
C MET A 148 -9.46 2.12 -19.68
N ALA A 149 -8.86 1.10 -20.30
CA ALA A 149 -7.43 0.85 -20.19
C ALA A 149 -6.63 1.91 -20.94
N VAL A 150 -5.62 2.48 -20.28
CA VAL A 150 -4.74 3.49 -20.88
C VAL A 150 -3.68 2.84 -21.77
N VAL A 151 -3.16 1.70 -21.35
CA VAL A 151 -2.18 0.92 -22.12
C VAL A 151 -2.69 -0.50 -22.36
N ASP A 152 -2.22 -1.10 -23.44
CA ASP A 152 -2.44 -2.51 -23.75
C ASP A 152 -1.50 -3.44 -22.92
N PRO A 153 -1.59 -4.78 -23.06
CA PRO A 153 -0.69 -5.69 -22.37
C PRO A 153 0.80 -5.58 -22.75
N GLU A 154 1.13 -4.90 -23.86
CA GLU A 154 2.48 -4.57 -24.26
C GLU A 154 2.93 -3.18 -23.79
N LEU A 155 2.13 -2.55 -22.93
CA LEU A 155 2.36 -1.22 -22.34
C LEU A 155 2.34 -0.08 -23.35
N LYS A 156 1.77 -0.28 -24.55
CA LYS A 156 1.57 0.75 -25.56
C LYS A 156 0.34 1.58 -25.24
N VAL A 157 0.47 2.90 -25.33
CA VAL A 157 -0.66 3.83 -25.10
C VAL A 157 -1.70 3.67 -26.20
N ARG A 158 -2.94 3.45 -25.82
CA ARG A 158 -4.04 3.29 -26.77
C ARG A 158 -4.33 4.59 -27.52
N GLY A 159 -4.51 4.49 -28.83
CA GLY A 159 -4.78 5.64 -29.69
C GLY A 159 -3.56 6.50 -30.02
N MET A 160 -2.35 6.09 -29.60
CA MET A 160 -1.10 6.78 -29.92
C MET A 160 -0.06 5.77 -30.44
N GLU A 161 0.72 6.18 -31.44
CA GLU A 161 1.82 5.38 -31.98
C GLU A 161 3.15 5.76 -31.29
N GLY A 162 4.02 4.77 -31.08
CA GLY A 162 5.38 4.99 -30.61
C GLY A 162 5.50 5.41 -29.12
N LEU A 163 4.40 5.34 -28.34
CA LEU A 163 4.38 5.74 -26.93
C LEU A 163 4.05 4.55 -26.02
N ARG A 164 4.80 4.43 -24.93
CA ARG A 164 4.54 3.48 -23.85
C ARG A 164 4.54 4.18 -22.49
N VAL A 165 3.85 3.57 -21.52
CA VAL A 165 4.00 3.89 -20.09
C VAL A 165 4.57 2.66 -19.41
N VAL A 166 5.68 2.85 -18.64
CA VAL A 166 6.43 1.76 -18.00
C VAL A 166 6.78 2.16 -16.57
N ASP A 167 5.81 2.12 -15.69
CA ASP A 167 5.95 2.39 -14.26
C ASP A 167 4.83 1.73 -13.46
N ALA A 168 4.75 1.99 -12.15
CA ALA A 168 3.73 1.41 -11.28
C ALA A 168 2.28 1.79 -11.69
N SER A 169 2.08 2.88 -12.44
CA SER A 169 0.75 3.32 -12.85
C SER A 169 0.05 2.34 -13.78
N VAL A 170 0.80 1.46 -14.46
CA VAL A 170 0.23 0.45 -15.36
C VAL A 170 -0.43 -0.72 -14.63
N MET A 171 -0.16 -0.92 -13.34
CA MET A 171 -0.78 -1.98 -12.54
C MET A 171 -2.30 -1.76 -12.48
N PRO A 172 -3.15 -2.70 -12.92
CA PRO A 172 -4.60 -2.51 -12.92
C PRO A 172 -5.21 -2.54 -11.51
N ARG A 173 -4.50 -3.13 -10.55
CA ARG A 173 -4.85 -3.20 -9.13
C ARG A 173 -3.60 -3.15 -8.30
N LEU A 174 -3.73 -2.64 -7.07
CA LEU A 174 -2.65 -2.72 -6.10
C LEU A 174 -2.37 -4.20 -5.77
N ILE A 175 -1.12 -4.56 -5.82
CA ILE A 175 -0.66 -5.90 -5.41
C ILE A 175 -0.77 -6.06 -3.89
N GLY A 176 -0.67 -7.28 -3.39
CA GLY A 176 -0.76 -7.53 -1.94
C GLY A 176 0.55 -7.34 -1.20
N GLY A 177 1.26 -6.24 -1.44
CA GLY A 177 2.53 -5.91 -0.81
C GLY A 177 3.15 -4.63 -1.36
N ASN A 178 4.44 -4.41 -1.07
CA ASN A 178 5.19 -3.25 -1.53
C ASN A 178 5.41 -3.27 -3.05
N THR A 179 5.35 -2.12 -3.70
CA THR A 179 5.30 -2.02 -5.17
C THR A 179 6.67 -1.95 -5.85
N ASN A 180 7.78 -1.84 -5.12
CA ASN A 180 9.10 -1.67 -5.72
C ASN A 180 9.52 -2.88 -6.60
N ALA A 181 9.47 -4.08 -6.07
CA ALA A 181 9.86 -5.28 -6.81
C ALA A 181 9.03 -5.51 -8.09
N PRO A 182 7.68 -5.45 -8.06
CA PRO A 182 6.88 -5.58 -9.27
C PRO A 182 7.09 -4.42 -10.26
N THR A 183 7.41 -3.20 -9.80
CA THR A 183 7.74 -2.08 -10.68
C THR A 183 9.05 -2.36 -11.44
N ILE A 184 10.07 -2.87 -10.76
CA ILE A 184 11.33 -3.28 -11.40
C ILE A 184 11.05 -4.41 -12.42
N MET A 185 10.27 -5.42 -12.05
CA MET A 185 9.91 -6.52 -12.95
C MET A 185 9.18 -6.02 -14.21
N ILE A 186 8.24 -5.08 -14.07
CA ILE A 186 7.54 -4.45 -15.18
C ILE A 186 8.54 -3.73 -16.10
N ALA A 187 9.48 -2.98 -15.52
CA ALA A 187 10.48 -2.23 -16.27
C ALA A 187 11.45 -3.16 -17.05
N GLU A 188 11.95 -4.21 -16.42
CA GLU A 188 12.81 -5.22 -17.06
C GLU A 188 12.08 -5.90 -18.23
N LYS A 189 10.85 -6.38 -17.99
CA LYS A 189 10.04 -6.99 -19.04
C LYS A 189 9.74 -6.03 -20.19
N ALA A 190 9.44 -4.77 -19.89
CA ALA A 190 9.20 -3.76 -20.92
C ALA A 190 10.47 -3.44 -21.73
N ALA A 191 11.64 -3.40 -21.09
CA ALA A 191 12.92 -3.22 -21.78
C ALA A 191 13.17 -4.35 -22.80
N ASP A 192 12.91 -5.59 -22.43
CA ASP A 192 13.06 -6.74 -23.33
C ASP A 192 12.07 -6.66 -24.51
N MET A 193 10.80 -6.28 -24.26
CA MET A 193 9.81 -6.05 -25.32
C MET A 193 10.26 -4.94 -26.29
N ILE A 194 10.81 -3.83 -25.78
CA ILE A 194 11.28 -2.69 -26.59
C ILE A 194 12.47 -3.12 -27.46
N LEU A 195 13.35 -3.95 -26.92
CA LEU A 195 14.54 -4.48 -27.60
C LEU A 195 14.23 -5.66 -28.55
N GLY A 196 12.98 -6.12 -28.58
CA GLY A 196 12.58 -7.27 -29.42
C GLY A 196 13.19 -8.59 -28.99
N LYS A 197 13.53 -8.73 -27.70
CA LYS A 197 14.06 -9.98 -27.16
C LYS A 197 12.96 -11.02 -26.99
N GLU A 198 13.31 -12.28 -27.17
CA GLU A 198 12.40 -13.39 -26.85
C GLU A 198 12.09 -13.41 -25.35
N PRO A 199 10.83 -13.70 -24.98
CA PRO A 199 10.45 -13.86 -23.58
C PRO A 199 11.26 -14.96 -22.89
N LEU A 200 11.64 -14.73 -21.65
CA LEU A 200 12.23 -15.78 -20.81
C LEU A 200 11.25 -16.95 -20.69
N ALA A 201 11.78 -18.17 -20.68
CA ALA A 201 10.98 -19.37 -20.42
C ALA A 201 10.31 -19.25 -19.03
N ALA A 202 9.07 -19.72 -18.92
CA ALA A 202 8.40 -19.79 -17.63
C ALA A 202 9.15 -20.79 -16.72
N GLU A 203 9.55 -20.33 -15.54
CA GLU A 203 10.03 -21.20 -14.48
C GLU A 203 8.83 -21.68 -13.66
N GLU A 204 8.64 -22.98 -13.54
CA GLU A 204 7.70 -23.52 -12.56
C GLU A 204 8.34 -23.40 -11.17
N PRO A 205 7.66 -22.73 -10.20
CA PRO A 205 8.21 -22.65 -8.86
C PRO A 205 8.37 -24.06 -8.30
N GLU A 206 9.56 -24.38 -7.79
CA GLU A 206 9.77 -25.60 -7.01
C GLU A 206 8.72 -25.62 -5.89
N THR A 207 7.95 -26.70 -5.82
CA THR A 207 6.99 -26.92 -4.74
C THR A 207 7.78 -27.04 -3.45
N VAL A 208 7.93 -25.94 -2.73
CA VAL A 208 8.46 -25.98 -1.36
C VAL A 208 7.41 -26.72 -0.54
N ALA A 209 7.72 -27.96 -0.20
CA ALA A 209 6.91 -28.73 0.73
C ALA A 209 6.79 -27.94 2.04
N ALA A 210 5.56 -27.68 2.47
CA ALA A 210 5.21 -26.93 3.67
C ALA A 210 5.56 -27.73 4.94
#